data_d0e51eaa1d9d145377dc2ced56f98753
#
_entry.id   d0e51eaa1d9d145377dc2ced56f98753
#
_cell.length_a   1.000
_cell.length_b   1.000
_cell.length_c   1.000
_cell.angle_alpha   90.00
_cell.angle_beta   90.00
_cell.angle_gamma   90.00
#
_symmetry.space_group_name_H-M   'P 1'
#
loop_
_entity.id
_entity.type
_entity.pdbx_description
1 polymer ?
#
loop_
_entity_poly.entity_id
_entity_poly.type
_entity_poly.pdbx_seq_one_letter_code
_entity_poly.pdbx_strand_id
1 'polypeptide(L)'
;MSRSIVVQIIIISIIIIVLAGTFYFFQPKQTISPISSKPENKITTEEKQPSETLKVYKDDSGFSFKYPEDVKVIKKDANDPTAYASLEITSSQTKGSMSVKVLDTKLKSVDEWFSDNKLGASTAKKEIKIGEISGKEIDENGKIIAAGLDQNILFTIEVDSQDQKYWIDVYNTILSSFSFVLQQSENASENQVLDESGSDVILEEETIE
;
A
#
# COMPACT_ATOMS: atom_id res chain seq x y z
N MET A 1 34.78 6.73 -47.98
CA MET A 1 33.36 6.71 -47.66
C MET A 1 32.59 6.14 -48.84
N SER A 2 31.84 5.08 -48.66
CA SER A 2 31.08 4.44 -49.75
C SER A 2 29.97 5.41 -50.23
N ARG A 3 29.77 5.51 -51.55
CA ARG A 3 28.72 6.36 -52.17
C ARG A 3 27.33 6.06 -51.56
N SER A 4 27.08 4.82 -51.11
CA SER A 4 25.86 4.41 -50.47
C SER A 4 25.62 5.10 -49.12
N ILE A 5 26.64 5.30 -48.30
CA ILE A 5 26.54 5.96 -47.00
C ILE A 5 26.21 7.45 -47.15
N VAL A 6 26.79 8.11 -48.13
CA VAL A 6 26.52 9.53 -48.40
C VAL A 6 25.05 9.74 -48.83
N VAL A 7 24.53 8.86 -49.68
CA VAL A 7 23.12 8.91 -50.12
C VAL A 7 22.16 8.70 -48.96
N GLN A 8 22.45 7.76 -48.05
CA GLN A 8 21.61 7.52 -46.85
C GLN A 8 21.60 8.73 -45.91
N ILE A 9 22.73 9.38 -45.69
CA ILE A 9 22.79 10.58 -44.83
C ILE A 9 21.97 11.72 -45.44
N ILE A 10 22.01 11.92 -46.76
CA ILE A 10 21.22 12.94 -47.43
C ILE A 10 19.72 12.67 -47.30
N ILE A 11 19.27 11.43 -47.46
CA ILE A 11 17.86 11.05 -47.33
C ILE A 11 17.37 11.30 -45.90
N ILE A 12 18.14 10.91 -44.91
CA ILE A 12 17.77 11.12 -43.48
C ILE A 12 17.69 12.63 -43.17
N SER A 13 18.61 13.44 -43.68
CA SER A 13 18.58 14.88 -43.48
C SER A 13 17.35 15.54 -44.09
N ILE A 14 16.92 15.11 -45.26
CA ILE A 14 15.71 15.62 -45.92
C ILE A 14 14.44 15.25 -45.12
N ILE A 15 14.36 14.03 -44.56
CA ILE A 15 13.21 13.60 -43.73
C ILE A 15 13.12 14.45 -42.47
N ILE A 16 14.23 14.75 -41.82
CA ILE A 16 14.28 15.59 -40.62
C ILE A 16 13.78 17.01 -40.89
N ILE A 17 14.19 17.58 -42.03
CA ILE A 17 13.79 18.95 -42.46
C ILE A 17 12.28 18.99 -42.75
N VAL A 18 11.73 17.96 -43.41
CA VAL A 18 10.28 17.89 -43.70
C VAL A 18 9.46 17.73 -42.42
N LEU A 19 9.91 16.90 -41.46
CA LEU A 19 9.25 16.74 -40.18
C LEU A 19 9.30 18.01 -39.33
N ALA A 20 10.40 18.73 -39.30
CA ALA A 20 10.53 20.02 -38.61
C ALA A 20 9.65 21.10 -39.25
N GLY A 21 9.55 21.12 -40.57
CA GLY A 21 8.72 22.07 -41.31
C GLY A 21 7.21 21.86 -41.07
N THR A 22 6.75 20.62 -41.00
CA THR A 22 5.34 20.32 -40.72
C THR A 22 4.94 20.71 -39.28
N PHE A 23 5.87 20.58 -38.33
CA PHE A 23 5.61 20.99 -36.95
C PHE A 23 5.46 22.51 -36.80
N TYR A 24 6.18 23.29 -37.60
CA TYR A 24 6.08 24.76 -37.60
C TYR A 24 4.79 25.28 -38.23
N PHE A 25 4.24 24.56 -39.23
CA PHE A 25 3.02 24.97 -39.93
C PHE A 25 1.71 24.61 -39.16
N PHE A 26 1.76 23.64 -38.24
CA PHE A 26 0.61 23.19 -37.47
C PHE A 26 0.48 23.81 -36.08
N GLN A 27 1.22 24.89 -35.77
CA GLN A 27 0.95 25.63 -34.55
C GLN A 27 -0.37 26.40 -34.70
N PRO A 28 -1.41 26.11 -33.92
CA PRO A 28 -2.64 26.87 -33.96
C PRO A 28 -2.35 28.30 -33.53
N LYS A 29 -2.57 29.27 -34.45
CA LYS A 29 -2.52 30.70 -34.12
C LYS A 29 -3.54 30.95 -33.03
N GLN A 30 -3.10 31.25 -31.82
CA GLN A 30 -3.97 31.72 -30.76
C GLN A 30 -4.54 33.07 -31.17
N THR A 31 -5.77 33.06 -31.63
CA THR A 31 -6.56 34.26 -31.84
C THR A 31 -6.96 34.77 -30.46
N ILE A 32 -6.33 35.85 -30.02
CA ILE A 32 -6.71 36.55 -28.80
C ILE A 32 -8.04 37.28 -29.11
N SER A 33 -9.18 36.67 -28.77
CA SER A 33 -10.47 37.34 -28.78
C SER A 33 -10.57 38.24 -27.53
N PRO A 34 -11.15 39.46 -27.65
CA PRO A 34 -11.27 40.35 -26.50
C PRO A 34 -12.13 39.73 -25.41
N ILE A 35 -11.66 39.84 -24.20
CA ILE A 35 -12.20 39.32 -22.96
C ILE A 35 -13.59 39.92 -22.74
N SER A 36 -14.65 39.17 -23.02
CA SER A 36 -15.97 39.41 -22.45
C SER A 36 -15.98 38.79 -21.07
N SER A 37 -15.96 39.59 -20.06
CA SER A 37 -16.00 39.20 -18.63
C SER A 37 -17.38 38.71 -18.25
N LYS A 38 -17.75 37.51 -18.70
CA LYS A 38 -18.78 36.68 -18.06
C LYS A 38 -18.06 35.84 -16.99
N PRO A 39 -18.54 35.80 -15.75
CA PRO A 39 -17.92 34.93 -14.76
C PRO A 39 -18.09 33.49 -15.23
N GLU A 40 -17.02 32.95 -15.80
CA GLU A 40 -16.90 31.53 -16.08
C GLU A 40 -16.87 30.83 -14.74
N ASN A 41 -17.97 30.17 -14.43
CA ASN A 41 -18.06 29.31 -13.25
C ASN A 41 -17.05 28.19 -13.48
N LYS A 42 -15.80 28.42 -13.04
CA LYS A 42 -14.75 27.42 -13.01
C LYS A 42 -15.27 26.34 -12.08
N ILE A 43 -15.86 25.29 -12.64
CA ILE A 43 -16.13 24.08 -11.89
C ILE A 43 -14.73 23.57 -11.49
N THR A 44 -14.25 24.07 -10.36
CA THR A 44 -13.14 23.46 -9.66
C THR A 44 -13.71 22.13 -9.19
N THR A 45 -13.44 21.06 -9.94
CA THR A 45 -13.65 19.72 -9.43
C THR A 45 -12.70 19.62 -8.23
N GLU A 46 -13.23 19.81 -7.04
CA GLU A 46 -12.46 19.59 -5.81
C GLU A 46 -11.98 18.15 -5.87
N GLU A 47 -10.68 17.99 -6.02
CA GLU A 47 -10.02 16.70 -5.96
C GLU A 47 -10.27 16.14 -4.57
N LYS A 48 -11.02 15.06 -4.49
CA LYS A 48 -11.33 14.43 -3.21
C LYS A 48 -10.06 13.91 -2.59
N GLN A 49 -9.85 14.28 -1.34
CA GLN A 49 -8.74 13.78 -0.53
C GLN A 49 -9.31 13.00 0.66
N PRO A 50 -8.64 11.92 1.11
CA PRO A 50 -9.04 11.23 2.31
C PRO A 50 -8.86 12.11 3.55
N SER A 51 -9.62 11.83 4.60
CA SER A 51 -9.54 12.56 5.87
C SER A 51 -8.14 12.47 6.47
N GLU A 52 -7.62 13.58 6.99
CA GLU A 52 -6.38 13.61 7.76
C GLU A 52 -6.52 12.97 9.15
N THR A 53 -7.75 12.87 9.66
CA THR A 53 -8.03 12.18 10.93
C THR A 53 -7.95 10.68 10.71
N LEU A 54 -7.11 10.00 11.50
CA LEU A 54 -6.86 8.57 11.38
C LEU A 54 -7.51 7.78 12.51
N LYS A 55 -8.07 6.65 12.15
CA LYS A 55 -8.49 5.57 13.05
C LYS A 55 -7.49 4.43 13.02
N VAL A 56 -7.54 3.55 14.02
CA VAL A 56 -6.71 2.35 14.09
C VAL A 56 -7.60 1.13 13.93
N TYR A 57 -7.26 0.27 12.99
CA TYR A 57 -7.79 -1.08 12.89
C TYR A 57 -6.84 -2.05 13.59
N LYS A 58 -7.39 -2.98 14.38
CA LYS A 58 -6.67 -4.09 14.98
C LYS A 58 -7.40 -5.37 14.63
N ASP A 59 -6.67 -6.37 14.14
CA ASP A 59 -7.22 -7.68 13.83
C ASP A 59 -6.77 -8.72 14.86
N ASP A 60 -7.65 -9.68 15.16
CA ASP A 60 -7.39 -10.77 16.09
C ASP A 60 -6.23 -11.67 15.63
N SER A 61 -5.91 -11.67 14.33
CA SER A 61 -4.76 -12.38 13.76
C SER A 61 -3.42 -11.68 13.97
N GLY A 62 -3.40 -10.59 14.77
CA GLY A 62 -2.16 -9.99 15.26
C GLY A 62 -1.54 -8.93 14.36
N PHE A 63 -2.32 -8.26 13.51
CA PHE A 63 -1.85 -7.07 12.79
C PHE A 63 -2.73 -5.85 13.08
N SER A 64 -2.19 -4.68 12.80
CA SER A 64 -2.92 -3.41 12.89
C SER A 64 -2.41 -2.43 11.85
N PHE A 65 -3.25 -1.44 11.53
CA PHE A 65 -2.88 -0.31 10.67
C PHE A 65 -3.75 0.91 10.98
N LYS A 66 -3.28 2.08 10.55
CA LYS A 66 -4.07 3.32 10.58
C LYS A 66 -4.77 3.52 9.25
N TYR A 67 -5.94 4.13 9.28
CA TYR A 67 -6.74 4.44 8.10
C TYR A 67 -7.53 5.73 8.28
N PRO A 68 -7.82 6.50 7.22
CA PRO A 68 -8.64 7.71 7.29
C PRO A 68 -10.03 7.43 7.84
N GLU A 69 -10.59 8.33 8.64
CA GLU A 69 -11.88 8.11 9.30
C GLU A 69 -13.08 8.07 8.34
N ASP A 70 -12.93 8.62 7.14
CA ASP A 70 -13.95 8.65 6.07
C ASP A 70 -13.99 7.38 5.22
N VAL A 71 -13.11 6.40 5.50
CA VAL A 71 -13.21 5.06 4.94
C VAL A 71 -13.76 4.07 5.98
N LYS A 72 -14.38 3.01 5.50
CA LYS A 72 -14.95 1.94 6.32
C LYS A 72 -14.17 0.65 6.08
N VAL A 73 -13.66 0.05 7.15
CA VAL A 73 -13.04 -1.28 7.14
C VAL A 73 -14.10 -2.31 7.50
N ILE A 74 -14.28 -3.32 6.64
CA ILE A 74 -15.29 -4.38 6.77
C ILE A 74 -14.57 -5.72 6.76
N LYS A 75 -14.68 -6.48 7.84
CA LYS A 75 -14.21 -7.87 7.86
C LYS A 75 -15.17 -8.73 7.04
N LYS A 76 -14.63 -9.49 6.11
CA LYS A 76 -15.38 -10.41 5.26
C LYS A 76 -15.16 -11.84 5.75
N ASP A 77 -16.17 -12.66 5.58
CA ASP A 77 -16.00 -14.09 5.73
C ASP A 77 -15.05 -14.58 4.66
N ALA A 78 -13.94 -15.12 5.07
CA ALA A 78 -13.01 -15.74 4.16
C ALA A 78 -13.58 -17.07 3.71
N ASN A 79 -13.98 -17.17 2.43
CA ASN A 79 -14.37 -18.46 1.83
C ASN A 79 -13.16 -19.38 1.59
N ASP A 80 -11.99 -18.99 2.06
CA ASP A 80 -10.72 -19.67 1.94
C ASP A 80 -10.28 -20.15 3.33
N PRO A 81 -10.15 -21.46 3.57
CA PRO A 81 -9.75 -22.02 4.86
C PRO A 81 -8.31 -21.66 5.25
N THR A 82 -7.50 -21.16 4.32
CA THR A 82 -6.15 -20.68 4.60
C THR A 82 -6.10 -19.21 5.05
N ALA A 83 -7.23 -18.49 4.97
CA ALA A 83 -7.27 -17.09 5.30
C ALA A 83 -7.44 -16.84 6.79
N TYR A 84 -6.48 -16.15 7.39
CA TYR A 84 -6.57 -15.62 8.74
C TYR A 84 -7.42 -14.35 8.80
N ALA A 85 -7.33 -13.52 7.76
CA ALA A 85 -8.11 -12.30 7.64
C ALA A 85 -8.42 -11.98 6.18
N SER A 86 -9.61 -11.42 5.97
CA SER A 86 -10.05 -10.84 4.71
C SER A 86 -10.81 -9.56 4.99
N LEU A 87 -10.30 -8.42 4.52
CA LEU A 87 -10.89 -7.12 4.75
C LEU A 87 -11.25 -6.46 3.42
N GLU A 88 -12.36 -5.75 3.41
CA GLU A 88 -12.73 -4.81 2.37
C GLU A 88 -12.76 -3.40 2.94
N ILE A 89 -12.12 -2.47 2.28
CA ILE A 89 -12.03 -1.07 2.66
C ILE A 89 -12.75 -0.26 1.59
N THR A 90 -13.77 0.50 2.00
CA THR A 90 -14.64 1.26 1.10
C THR A 90 -14.77 2.70 1.59
N SER A 91 -15.13 3.63 0.69
CA SER A 91 -15.45 5.00 1.03
C SER A 91 -16.82 5.37 0.49
N SER A 92 -17.55 6.23 1.23
CA SER A 92 -18.78 6.86 0.72
C SER A 92 -18.48 8.08 -0.15
N GLN A 93 -17.26 8.59 -0.14
CA GLN A 93 -16.86 9.80 -0.86
C GLN A 93 -16.46 9.53 -2.30
N THR A 94 -15.95 8.33 -2.60
CA THR A 94 -15.47 8.00 -3.93
C THR A 94 -15.76 6.55 -4.29
N LYS A 95 -15.66 6.23 -5.58
CA LYS A 95 -15.80 4.86 -6.09
C LYS A 95 -14.47 4.11 -5.96
N GLY A 96 -14.58 2.79 -5.92
CA GLY A 96 -13.45 1.89 -5.75
C GLY A 96 -13.41 1.28 -4.36
N SER A 97 -12.45 0.42 -4.15
CA SER A 97 -12.23 -0.28 -2.88
C SER A 97 -10.78 -0.74 -2.77
N MET A 98 -10.42 -1.11 -1.56
CA MET A 98 -9.16 -1.78 -1.29
C MET A 98 -9.47 -3.06 -0.53
N SER A 99 -8.74 -4.13 -0.83
CA SER A 99 -8.79 -5.36 -0.03
C SER A 99 -7.44 -5.63 0.65
N VAL A 100 -7.52 -6.17 1.86
CA VAL A 100 -6.36 -6.69 2.61
C VAL A 100 -6.65 -8.13 2.94
N LYS A 101 -5.70 -9.02 2.60
CA LYS A 101 -5.82 -10.45 2.95
C LYS A 101 -4.54 -10.93 3.63
N VAL A 102 -4.71 -11.80 4.60
CA VAL A 102 -3.65 -12.50 5.31
C VAL A 102 -3.94 -14.00 5.22
N LEU A 103 -3.04 -14.73 4.60
CA LEU A 103 -3.26 -16.13 4.20
C LEU A 103 -2.11 -17.01 4.66
N ASP A 104 -2.38 -18.24 5.09
CA ASP A 104 -1.36 -19.27 5.14
C ASP A 104 -0.97 -19.72 3.73
N THR A 105 0.32 -19.98 3.50
CA THR A 105 0.81 -20.34 2.19
C THR A 105 2.02 -21.27 2.25
N LYS A 106 2.20 -22.07 1.20
CA LYS A 106 3.41 -22.91 0.99
C LYS A 106 4.42 -22.28 0.03
N LEU A 107 4.10 -21.11 -0.51
CA LEU A 107 4.97 -20.40 -1.44
C LEU A 107 6.29 -20.00 -0.75
N LYS A 108 7.36 -19.96 -1.53
CA LYS A 108 8.72 -19.64 -1.04
C LYS A 108 9.10 -18.20 -1.25
N SER A 109 8.38 -17.48 -2.11
CA SER A 109 8.66 -16.08 -2.41
C SER A 109 7.43 -15.35 -2.93
N VAL A 110 7.47 -14.02 -2.80
CA VAL A 110 6.47 -13.13 -3.41
C VAL A 110 6.47 -13.23 -4.94
N ASP A 111 7.63 -13.49 -5.56
CA ASP A 111 7.71 -13.67 -7.02
C ASP A 111 6.99 -14.92 -7.49
N GLU A 112 7.05 -16.01 -6.72
CA GLU A 112 6.29 -17.23 -6.99
C GLU A 112 4.79 -16.93 -6.95
N TRP A 113 4.31 -16.20 -5.93
CA TRP A 113 2.92 -15.79 -5.84
C TRP A 113 2.45 -14.96 -7.05
N PHE A 114 3.24 -13.95 -7.46
CA PHE A 114 2.91 -13.16 -8.65
C PHE A 114 2.85 -14.03 -9.91
N SER A 115 3.77 -15.00 -10.04
CA SER A 115 3.82 -15.91 -11.21
C SER A 115 2.61 -16.84 -11.24
N ASP A 116 2.25 -17.45 -10.12
CA ASP A 116 1.11 -18.35 -10.00
C ASP A 116 -0.22 -17.66 -10.31
N ASN A 117 -0.33 -16.37 -9.93
CA ASN A 117 -1.49 -15.56 -10.21
C ASN A 117 -1.43 -14.87 -11.59
N LYS A 118 -0.38 -15.12 -12.39
CA LYS A 118 -0.15 -14.52 -13.72
C LYS A 118 -0.12 -12.99 -13.68
N LEU A 119 0.38 -12.42 -12.59
CA LEU A 119 0.46 -10.99 -12.35
C LEU A 119 1.88 -10.48 -12.65
N GLY A 120 1.97 -9.24 -13.13
CA GLY A 120 3.25 -8.56 -13.32
C GLY A 120 4.16 -9.15 -14.40
N ALA A 121 3.61 -9.93 -15.37
CA ALA A 121 4.42 -10.53 -16.43
C ALA A 121 5.08 -9.47 -17.35
N SER A 122 4.42 -8.33 -17.52
CA SER A 122 4.88 -7.19 -18.35
C SER A 122 5.14 -5.91 -17.56
N THR A 123 4.95 -5.92 -16.25
CA THR A 123 5.04 -4.76 -15.38
C THR A 123 6.23 -4.86 -14.44
N ALA A 124 6.97 -3.77 -14.27
CA ALA A 124 8.07 -3.71 -13.31
C ALA A 124 7.54 -3.85 -11.89
N LYS A 125 8.17 -4.75 -11.12
CA LYS A 125 7.89 -4.93 -9.71
C LYS A 125 8.72 -3.95 -8.89
N LYS A 126 8.07 -3.20 -8.02
CA LYS A 126 8.70 -2.25 -7.10
C LYS A 126 8.87 -2.90 -5.74
N GLU A 127 10.05 -2.81 -5.16
CA GLU A 127 10.29 -3.26 -3.78
C GLU A 127 9.58 -2.32 -2.79
N ILE A 128 8.86 -2.91 -1.84
CA ILE A 128 8.14 -2.19 -0.79
C ILE A 128 8.33 -2.86 0.56
N LYS A 129 7.78 -2.23 1.61
CA LYS A 129 7.59 -2.85 2.92
C LYS A 129 6.12 -2.79 3.33
N ILE A 130 5.63 -3.90 3.89
CA ILE A 130 4.34 -3.98 4.58
C ILE A 130 4.67 -4.13 6.07
N GLY A 131 4.69 -3.02 6.81
CA GLY A 131 5.32 -2.98 8.12
C GLY A 131 6.81 -3.34 8.04
N GLU A 132 7.24 -4.36 8.76
CA GLU A 132 8.63 -4.87 8.72
C GLU A 132 8.87 -5.90 7.60
N ILE A 133 7.83 -6.40 6.97
CA ILE A 133 7.91 -7.46 5.95
C ILE A 133 8.33 -6.86 4.62
N SER A 134 9.37 -7.44 4.01
CA SER A 134 9.75 -7.11 2.64
C SER A 134 8.74 -7.66 1.66
N GLY A 135 8.35 -6.84 0.69
CA GLY A 135 7.33 -7.17 -0.29
C GLY A 135 7.58 -6.53 -1.64
N LYS A 136 6.68 -6.76 -2.56
CA LYS A 136 6.68 -6.18 -3.91
C LYS A 136 5.32 -5.62 -4.27
N GLU A 137 5.34 -4.60 -5.09
CA GLU A 137 4.17 -3.90 -5.64
C GLU A 137 4.23 -3.89 -7.16
N ILE A 138 3.08 -4.06 -7.78
CA ILE A 138 2.88 -3.79 -9.22
C ILE A 138 1.70 -2.83 -9.39
N ASP A 139 1.76 -2.03 -10.45
CA ASP A 139 0.60 -1.28 -10.96
C ASP A 139 0.27 -1.85 -12.34
N GLU A 140 -0.82 -2.57 -12.43
CA GLU A 140 -1.24 -3.24 -13.65
C GLU A 140 -2.71 -2.91 -13.96
N ASN A 141 -2.95 -2.28 -15.11
CA ASN A 141 -4.27 -1.88 -15.57
C ASN A 141 -5.03 -0.95 -14.59
N GLY A 142 -4.31 -0.06 -13.89
CA GLY A 142 -4.87 0.85 -12.90
C GLY A 142 -5.23 0.17 -11.57
N LYS A 143 -4.78 -1.04 -11.37
CA LYS A 143 -4.88 -1.78 -10.12
C LYS A 143 -3.51 -1.88 -9.46
N ILE A 144 -3.40 -1.42 -8.23
CA ILE A 144 -2.19 -1.61 -7.43
C ILE A 144 -2.34 -2.92 -6.66
N ILE A 145 -1.33 -3.77 -6.76
CA ILE A 145 -1.27 -5.05 -6.06
C ILE A 145 0.07 -5.12 -5.33
N ALA A 146 0.00 -5.17 -4.01
CA ALA A 146 1.14 -5.35 -3.13
C ALA A 146 1.09 -6.71 -2.45
N ALA A 147 2.23 -7.38 -2.34
CA ALA A 147 2.35 -8.64 -1.62
C ALA A 147 3.64 -8.69 -0.81
N GLY A 148 3.56 -9.27 0.38
CA GLY A 148 4.69 -9.58 1.26
C GLY A 148 4.56 -10.98 1.81
N LEU A 149 5.68 -11.63 2.07
CA LEU A 149 5.72 -13.00 2.59
C LEU A 149 6.67 -13.07 3.78
N ASP A 150 6.17 -13.58 4.90
CA ASP A 150 6.97 -13.90 6.09
C ASP A 150 6.47 -15.20 6.74
N GLN A 151 7.39 -16.12 7.06
CA GLN A 151 7.14 -17.38 7.77
C GLN A 151 5.89 -18.15 7.30
N ASN A 152 5.70 -18.29 5.97
CA ASN A 152 4.55 -18.91 5.31
C ASN A 152 3.23 -18.10 5.45
N ILE A 153 3.28 -16.86 5.91
CA ILE A 153 2.13 -15.95 5.92
C ILE A 153 2.28 -15.00 4.73
N LEU A 154 1.31 -15.04 3.85
CA LEU A 154 1.19 -14.13 2.70
C LEU A 154 0.28 -12.96 3.07
N PHE A 155 0.76 -11.77 2.90
CA PHE A 155 0.02 -10.52 3.03
C PHE A 155 -0.21 -9.93 1.65
N THR A 156 -1.45 -9.61 1.31
CA THR A 156 -1.77 -8.93 0.05
C THR A 156 -2.63 -7.72 0.29
N ILE A 157 -2.35 -6.66 -0.45
CA ILE A 157 -3.16 -5.45 -0.51
C ILE A 157 -3.46 -5.19 -1.97
N GLU A 158 -4.73 -5.12 -2.34
CA GLU A 158 -5.18 -4.82 -3.69
C GLU A 158 -6.03 -3.55 -3.66
N VAL A 159 -5.70 -2.60 -4.53
CA VAL A 159 -6.46 -1.36 -4.73
C VAL A 159 -7.12 -1.43 -6.09
N ASP A 160 -8.45 -1.44 -6.11
CA ASP A 160 -9.26 -1.34 -7.33
C ASP A 160 -9.96 0.01 -7.32
N SER A 161 -9.48 0.94 -8.16
CA SER A 161 -9.84 2.33 -8.00
C SER A 161 -10.12 3.03 -9.33
N GLN A 162 -11.26 3.71 -9.38
CA GLN A 162 -11.57 4.68 -10.44
C GLN A 162 -11.05 6.09 -10.09
N ASP A 163 -10.84 6.38 -8.80
CA ASP A 163 -10.24 7.62 -8.28
C ASP A 163 -8.86 7.29 -7.70
N GLN A 164 -7.89 7.20 -8.60
CA GLN A 164 -6.55 6.70 -8.25
C GLN A 164 -5.91 7.50 -7.11
N LYS A 165 -6.00 8.83 -7.14
CA LYS A 165 -5.30 9.66 -6.16
C LYS A 165 -5.81 9.42 -4.74
N TYR A 166 -7.13 9.46 -4.54
CA TYR A 166 -7.74 9.19 -3.23
C TYR A 166 -7.29 7.83 -2.67
N TRP A 167 -7.39 6.78 -3.49
CA TRP A 167 -7.07 5.43 -3.04
C TRP A 167 -5.57 5.18 -2.88
N ILE A 168 -4.71 5.87 -3.65
CA ILE A 168 -3.25 5.84 -3.43
C ILE A 168 -2.91 6.46 -2.07
N ASP A 169 -3.54 7.56 -1.69
CA ASP A 169 -3.31 8.22 -0.39
C ASP A 169 -3.78 7.32 0.77
N VAL A 170 -4.95 6.67 0.64
CA VAL A 170 -5.43 5.66 1.60
C VAL A 170 -4.46 4.47 1.69
N TYR A 171 -4.03 3.95 0.54
CA TYR A 171 -3.07 2.84 0.46
C TYR A 171 -1.75 3.18 1.15
N ASN A 172 -1.17 4.33 0.86
CA ASN A 172 0.08 4.76 1.46
C ASN A 172 -0.04 4.94 2.98
N THR A 173 -1.19 5.44 3.46
CA THR A 173 -1.48 5.57 4.89
C THR A 173 -1.49 4.20 5.58
N ILE A 174 -2.18 3.24 4.98
CA ILE A 174 -2.26 1.87 5.50
C ILE A 174 -0.88 1.21 5.45
N LEU A 175 -0.21 1.22 4.30
CA LEU A 175 1.08 0.57 4.09
C LEU A 175 2.14 1.07 5.08
N SER A 176 2.24 2.40 5.25
CA SER A 176 3.24 3.02 6.13
C SER A 176 2.98 2.80 7.62
N SER A 177 1.75 2.50 8.00
CA SER A 177 1.34 2.30 9.40
C SER A 177 1.06 0.83 9.74
N PHE A 178 1.24 -0.07 8.78
CA PHE A 178 1.02 -1.49 9.01
C PHE A 178 2.02 -2.03 10.03
N SER A 179 1.53 -2.72 11.05
CA SER A 179 2.37 -3.30 12.10
C SER A 179 1.83 -4.64 12.56
N PHE A 180 2.75 -5.51 12.95
CA PHE A 180 2.44 -6.79 13.54
C PHE A 180 2.53 -6.66 15.06
N VAL A 181 1.46 -7.00 15.76
CA VAL A 181 1.47 -7.10 17.22
C VAL A 181 2.08 -8.46 17.52
N LEU A 182 3.36 -8.49 17.85
CA LEU A 182 3.90 -9.65 18.54
C LEU A 182 3.04 -9.80 19.80
N GLN A 183 2.29 -10.89 19.94
CA GLN A 183 1.68 -11.25 21.19
C GLN A 183 2.83 -11.49 22.19
N GLN A 184 3.24 -10.41 22.87
CA GLN A 184 3.96 -10.59 24.13
C GLN A 184 2.97 -11.36 25.02
N SER A 185 3.31 -12.61 25.30
CA SER A 185 2.63 -13.41 26.30
C SER A 185 2.59 -12.57 27.58
N GLU A 186 1.40 -12.18 28.01
CA GLU A 186 1.14 -11.48 29.28
C GLU A 186 1.45 -12.37 30.50
N ASN A 187 2.37 -13.32 30.38
CA ASN A 187 2.74 -14.25 31.43
C ASN A 187 4.13 -13.98 32.04
N ALA A 188 4.54 -12.68 32.13
CA ALA A 188 5.80 -12.36 32.81
C ALA A 188 5.69 -11.06 33.62
N SER A 189 4.68 -10.88 34.46
CA SER A 189 4.70 -9.83 35.49
C SER A 189 3.66 -10.02 36.59
N GLU A 190 3.50 -11.25 37.06
CA GLU A 190 2.80 -11.44 38.34
C GLU A 190 3.55 -12.51 39.14
N ASN A 191 4.65 -12.09 39.78
CA ASN A 191 5.18 -12.66 41.00
C ASN A 191 6.60 -12.13 41.26
N GLN A 192 6.71 -10.89 41.73
CA GLN A 192 7.75 -10.46 42.65
C GLN A 192 7.18 -9.34 43.51
N VAL A 193 6.27 -9.69 44.37
CA VAL A 193 6.10 -8.97 45.62
C VAL A 193 7.15 -9.57 46.57
N LEU A 194 8.24 -8.87 46.70
CA LEU A 194 9.16 -9.10 47.82
C LEU A 194 8.47 -8.61 49.07
N ASP A 195 7.92 -9.53 49.82
CA ASP A 195 7.51 -9.30 51.20
C ASP A 195 8.75 -9.26 52.07
N GLU A 196 9.27 -8.03 52.28
CA GLU A 196 10.28 -7.72 53.25
C GLU A 196 9.54 -7.37 54.56
N SER A 197 9.09 -8.41 55.25
CA SER A 197 8.58 -8.30 56.61
C SER A 197 9.49 -9.08 57.52
N GLY A 198 10.38 -8.35 58.16
CA GLY A 198 11.17 -8.87 59.23
C GLY A 198 10.28 -9.28 60.41
N SER A 199 10.51 -10.42 60.96
CA SER A 199 10.06 -10.78 62.31
C SER A 199 11.10 -11.58 63.02
N ASP A 200 11.42 -11.02 64.19
CA ASP A 200 12.32 -11.51 65.24
C ASP A 200 12.17 -12.99 65.54
N VAL A 201 13.34 -13.67 65.57
CA VAL A 201 13.46 -15.01 66.12
C VAL A 201 13.67 -14.87 67.62
N ILE A 202 12.64 -15.24 68.39
CA ILE A 202 12.78 -15.49 69.83
C ILE A 202 13.24 -16.93 69.98
N LEU A 203 14.46 -17.10 70.52
CA LEU A 203 14.97 -18.36 70.99
C LEU A 203 14.34 -18.68 72.35
N GLU A 204 13.49 -19.68 72.40
CA GLU A 204 13.12 -20.33 73.67
C GLU A 204 13.96 -21.59 73.85
N GLU A 205 14.75 -21.54 74.93
CA GLU A 205 15.58 -22.59 75.46
C GLU A 205 14.69 -23.52 76.32
N GLU A 206 14.41 -24.75 75.89
CA GLU A 206 13.80 -25.79 76.72
C GLU A 206 14.86 -26.68 77.31
N THR A 207 14.95 -26.59 78.63
CA THR A 207 15.72 -27.44 79.52
C THR A 207 14.98 -28.77 79.77
N ILE A 208 15.72 -29.85 79.66
CA ILE A 208 15.26 -31.24 79.89
C ILE A 208 15.45 -31.57 81.37
N GLU A 209 14.48 -32.21 81.95
CA GLU A 209 14.63 -33.22 83.02
C GLU A 209 14.04 -34.55 82.57
#